data_45cc4ac417d5eb6e70a222b57a9b1791
#
_entry.id   45cc4ac417d5eb6e70a222b57a9b1791
#
_cell.length_a   1.000
_cell.length_b   1.000
_cell.length_c   1.000
_cell.angle_alpha   90.00
_cell.angle_beta   90.00
_cell.angle_gamma   90.00
#
_symmetry.space_group_name_H-M   'P 1'
#
loop_
_entity.id
_entity.type
_entity.pdbx_description
1 polymer ?
#
loop_
_entity_poly.entity_id
_entity_poly.type
_entity_poly.pdbx_seq_one_letter_code
_entity_poly.pdbx_strand_id
1 'polypeptide(L)'
;MITLQNNSKTFLNELANQFSIGDTSSTEFLINIFITIILSYVLGLIYAKHGSSLSNRKKLKQTFVLMAVTVMIVITIVKSSLALSLGLVGALSIVRFRTAIKEPEELVYFFIAIAIGLGMGANQRLLTLVGVAIIAIYIIIQNINSEKQEVLQNLIVTVSNTSNSELNEKEIIGVLKKYCSRIDLRRLDDANSTTELSFSAEFKSLENILEAKTELKKVGSIQFSFIEAY
;
A
#
# COMPACT_ATOMS: atom_id res chain seq x y z
N MET A 1 -48.74 19.15 34.03
CA MET A 1 -48.57 19.41 32.60
C MET A 1 -47.39 20.37 32.30
N ILE A 2 -47.19 21.40 33.11
CA ILE A 2 -46.11 22.42 32.92
C ILE A 2 -44.71 21.86 33.13
N THR A 3 -44.51 20.89 34.02
CA THR A 3 -43.20 20.27 34.30
C THR A 3 -42.66 19.40 33.18
N LEU A 4 -43.52 18.71 32.45
CA LEU A 4 -43.11 17.90 31.27
C LEU A 4 -42.71 18.79 30.08
N GLN A 5 -43.32 19.94 29.95
CA GLN A 5 -43.03 20.90 28.88
C GLN A 5 -41.71 21.66 29.12
N ASN A 6 -41.33 21.86 30.37
CA ASN A 6 -40.03 22.43 30.74
C ASN A 6 -38.90 21.42 30.53
N ASN A 7 -39.07 20.15 30.91
CA ASN A 7 -38.04 19.12 30.69
C ASN A 7 -37.78 18.88 29.19
N SER A 8 -38.81 18.91 28.34
CA SER A 8 -38.60 18.76 26.88
C SER A 8 -37.88 19.97 26.28
N LYS A 9 -38.15 21.18 26.75
CA LYS A 9 -37.44 22.39 26.32
C LYS A 9 -35.97 22.40 26.81
N THR A 10 -35.73 21.96 28.06
CA THR A 10 -34.35 21.84 28.60
C THR A 10 -33.57 20.78 27.83
N PHE A 11 -34.17 19.63 27.55
CA PHE A 11 -33.58 18.56 26.78
C PHE A 11 -33.32 19.01 25.34
N LEU A 12 -34.26 19.72 24.69
CA LEU A 12 -34.05 20.29 23.36
C LEU A 12 -32.95 21.37 23.34
N ASN A 13 -32.86 22.20 24.39
CA ASN A 13 -31.81 23.19 24.54
C ASN A 13 -30.44 22.55 24.83
N GLU A 14 -30.38 21.48 25.62
CA GLU A 14 -29.17 20.71 25.84
C GLU A 14 -28.72 20.01 24.56
N LEU A 15 -29.64 19.41 23.80
CA LEU A 15 -29.37 18.89 22.48
C LEU A 15 -28.91 20.00 21.53
N ALA A 16 -29.61 21.13 21.49
CA ALA A 16 -29.22 22.27 20.64
C ALA A 16 -27.84 22.82 21.02
N ASN A 17 -27.47 22.85 22.32
CA ASN A 17 -26.15 23.23 22.79
C ASN A 17 -25.09 22.16 22.52
N GLN A 18 -25.43 20.88 22.57
CA GLN A 18 -24.56 19.77 22.18
C GLN A 18 -24.36 19.69 20.64
N PHE A 19 -25.40 20.15 19.90
CA PHE A 19 -25.38 20.30 18.44
C PHE A 19 -25.13 21.74 17.99
N SER A 20 -24.94 22.69 18.92
CA SER A 20 -24.47 24.01 18.53
C SER A 20 -23.09 23.85 17.92
N ILE A 21 -23.12 23.93 16.64
CA ILE A 21 -22.04 24.02 15.67
C ILE A 21 -21.05 24.98 16.26
N GLY A 22 -19.97 24.43 16.83
CA GLY A 22 -18.87 25.26 17.25
C GLY A 22 -18.46 26.07 16.05
N ASP A 23 -18.57 27.38 16.16
CA ASP A 23 -18.01 28.36 15.22
C ASP A 23 -16.56 27.94 14.99
N THR A 24 -16.31 27.18 13.93
CA THR A 24 -14.94 26.93 13.49
C THR A 24 -14.47 28.28 12.98
N SER A 25 -13.75 29.00 13.85
CA SER A 25 -13.18 30.29 13.47
C SER A 25 -12.46 30.11 12.13
N SER A 26 -12.68 31.02 11.20
CA SER A 26 -12.02 30.96 9.87
C SER A 26 -10.50 30.81 10.00
N THR A 27 -9.93 31.35 11.07
CA THR A 27 -8.49 31.18 11.40
C THR A 27 -8.15 29.74 11.80
N GLU A 28 -8.98 29.03 12.56
CA GLU A 28 -8.75 27.64 12.91
C GLU A 28 -8.84 26.72 11.68
N PHE A 29 -9.77 27.00 10.78
CA PHE A 29 -9.90 26.28 9.53
C PHE A 29 -8.65 26.42 8.67
N LEU A 30 -8.12 27.65 8.51
CA LEU A 30 -6.88 27.90 7.77
C LEU A 30 -5.67 27.20 8.39
N ILE A 31 -5.56 27.22 9.71
CA ILE A 31 -4.50 26.52 10.44
C ILE A 31 -4.60 24.99 10.19
N ASN A 32 -5.81 24.44 10.27
CA ASN A 32 -6.03 23.00 10.05
C ASN A 32 -5.70 22.58 8.61
N ILE A 33 -6.05 23.39 7.60
CA ILE A 33 -5.66 23.10 6.21
C ILE A 33 -4.13 23.09 6.09
N PHE A 34 -3.45 24.09 6.65
CA PHE A 34 -2.00 24.19 6.54
C PHE A 34 -1.30 22.98 7.20
N ILE A 35 -1.75 22.60 8.39
CA ILE A 35 -1.21 21.42 9.09
C ILE A 35 -1.52 20.15 8.29
N THR A 36 -2.73 20.00 7.71
CA THR A 36 -3.10 18.85 6.89
C THR A 36 -2.19 18.70 5.67
N ILE A 37 -1.88 19.80 4.98
CA ILE A 37 -0.97 19.80 3.84
C ILE A 37 0.44 19.34 4.28
N ILE A 38 0.95 19.87 5.40
CA ILE A 38 2.27 19.48 5.91
C ILE A 38 2.31 17.99 6.26
N LEU A 39 1.33 17.50 7.04
CA LEU A 39 1.30 16.10 7.46
C LEU A 39 1.19 15.14 6.28
N SER A 40 0.29 15.44 5.34
CA SER A 40 0.09 14.59 4.17
C SER A 40 1.28 14.65 3.20
N TYR A 41 1.97 15.79 3.13
CA TYR A 41 3.22 15.91 2.38
C TYR A 41 4.34 15.08 3.00
N VAL A 42 4.48 15.11 4.33
CA VAL A 42 5.44 14.27 5.07
C VAL A 42 5.11 12.78 4.86
N LEU A 43 3.84 12.39 4.94
CA LEU A 43 3.40 11.03 4.62
C LEU A 43 3.83 10.63 3.19
N GLY A 44 3.62 11.52 2.22
CA GLY A 44 4.05 11.29 0.84
C GLY A 44 5.57 11.16 0.68
N LEU A 45 6.38 11.86 1.50
CA LEU A 45 7.84 11.69 1.54
C LEU A 45 8.24 10.32 2.12
N ILE A 46 7.59 9.91 3.21
CA ILE A 46 7.80 8.59 3.83
C ILE A 46 7.49 7.49 2.81
N TYR A 47 6.34 7.58 2.14
CA TYR A 47 5.98 6.63 1.08
C TYR A 47 6.98 6.60 -0.08
N ALA A 48 7.42 7.76 -0.57
CA ALA A 48 8.37 7.84 -1.68
C ALA A 48 9.73 7.22 -1.34
N LYS A 49 10.13 7.27 -0.07
CA LYS A 49 11.42 6.73 0.41
C LYS A 49 11.33 5.25 0.80
N HIS A 50 10.22 4.81 1.38
CA HIS A 50 10.08 3.52 2.03
C HIS A 50 9.07 2.57 1.36
N GLY A 51 8.24 3.06 0.41
CA GLY A 51 7.28 2.21 -0.31
C GLY A 51 7.99 1.20 -1.22
N SER A 52 7.55 -0.06 -1.23
CA SER A 52 8.09 -1.13 -2.09
C SER A 52 7.43 -1.18 -3.48
N SER A 53 6.37 -0.38 -3.69
CA SER A 53 5.58 -0.35 -4.92
C SER A 53 6.38 0.02 -6.17
N LEU A 54 6.20 -0.74 -7.25
CA LEU A 54 6.76 -0.49 -8.60
C LEU A 54 6.05 0.65 -9.34
N SER A 55 4.94 1.16 -8.79
CA SER A 55 4.14 2.23 -9.37
C SER A 55 4.87 3.59 -9.36
N ASN A 56 4.37 4.56 -10.14
CA ASN A 56 4.97 5.90 -10.25
C ASN A 56 4.83 6.69 -8.93
N ARG A 57 5.71 6.40 -7.96
CA ARG A 57 5.73 6.95 -6.59
C ARG A 57 5.60 8.48 -6.52
N LYS A 58 6.15 9.19 -7.53
CA LYS A 58 6.10 10.66 -7.57
C LYS A 58 4.68 11.20 -7.80
N LYS A 59 3.88 10.52 -8.64
CA LYS A 59 2.49 10.90 -8.88
C LYS A 59 1.60 10.60 -7.67
N LEU A 60 1.78 9.45 -7.07
CA LEU A 60 0.98 9.02 -5.91
C LEU A 60 1.18 9.92 -4.69
N LYS A 61 2.40 10.42 -4.46
CA LYS A 61 2.69 11.38 -3.40
C LYS A 61 1.79 12.62 -3.44
N GLN A 62 1.52 13.17 -4.64
CA GLN A 62 0.65 14.34 -4.79
C GLN A 62 -0.80 14.03 -4.49
N THR A 63 -1.24 12.80 -4.80
CA THR A 63 -2.61 12.35 -4.56
C THR A 63 -2.94 12.28 -3.07
N PHE A 64 -1.99 11.91 -2.20
CA PHE A 64 -2.21 11.88 -0.74
C PHE A 64 -2.55 13.26 -0.18
N VAL A 65 -1.88 14.32 -0.65
CA VAL A 65 -2.15 15.69 -0.21
C VAL A 65 -3.55 16.11 -0.61
N LEU A 66 -3.92 15.88 -1.87
CA LEU A 66 -5.26 16.22 -2.37
C LEU A 66 -6.34 15.45 -1.60
N MET A 67 -6.12 14.14 -1.36
CA MET A 67 -7.05 13.29 -0.64
C MET A 67 -7.27 13.79 0.79
N ALA A 68 -6.19 14.02 1.54
CA ALA A 68 -6.26 14.49 2.92
C ALA A 68 -6.98 15.85 3.05
N VAL A 69 -6.65 16.80 2.18
CA VAL A 69 -7.28 18.13 2.18
C VAL A 69 -8.76 18.03 1.81
N THR A 70 -9.10 17.24 0.80
CA THR A 70 -10.50 17.05 0.39
C THR A 70 -11.33 16.45 1.52
N VAL A 71 -10.82 15.39 2.17
CA VAL A 71 -11.50 14.76 3.30
C VAL A 71 -11.65 15.74 4.46
N MET A 72 -10.60 16.51 4.79
CA MET A 72 -10.64 17.54 5.82
C MET A 72 -11.75 18.58 5.55
N ILE A 73 -11.86 19.10 4.33
CA ILE A 73 -12.89 20.05 3.95
C ILE A 73 -14.28 19.42 4.09
N VAL A 74 -14.46 18.21 3.56
CA VAL A 74 -15.74 17.49 3.62
C VAL A 74 -16.18 17.30 5.07
N ILE A 75 -15.29 16.82 5.95
CA ILE A 75 -15.62 16.60 7.36
C ILE A 75 -15.91 17.89 8.10
N THR A 76 -15.19 18.98 7.79
CA THR A 76 -15.47 20.29 8.39
C THR A 76 -16.88 20.79 8.05
N ILE A 77 -17.32 20.59 6.79
CA ILE A 77 -18.66 20.94 6.34
C ILE A 77 -19.71 20.02 6.96
N VAL A 78 -19.47 18.72 6.94
CA VAL A 78 -20.42 17.70 7.41
C VAL A 78 -20.63 17.79 8.93
N LYS A 79 -19.56 18.09 9.69
CA LYS A 79 -19.63 18.31 11.14
C LYS A 79 -20.65 19.40 11.51
N SER A 80 -20.91 20.35 10.64
CA SER A 80 -21.85 21.45 10.89
C SER A 80 -23.33 21.08 10.76
N SER A 81 -23.67 19.87 10.23
CA SER A 81 -25.07 19.49 10.02
C SER A 81 -25.26 17.98 10.05
N LEU A 82 -26.11 17.51 10.96
CA LEU A 82 -26.49 16.10 11.06
C LEU A 82 -27.15 15.57 9.78
N ALA A 83 -27.98 16.39 9.14
CA ALA A 83 -28.62 16.00 7.89
C ALA A 83 -27.61 15.75 6.78
N LEU A 84 -26.58 16.60 6.68
CA LEU A 84 -25.46 16.40 5.74
C LEU A 84 -24.64 15.16 6.07
N SER A 85 -24.42 14.86 7.38
CA SER A 85 -23.70 13.66 7.80
C SER A 85 -24.39 12.39 7.34
N LEU A 86 -25.70 12.29 7.56
CA LEU A 86 -26.50 11.13 7.12
C LEU A 86 -26.58 11.04 5.60
N GLY A 87 -26.72 12.17 4.92
CA GLY A 87 -26.72 12.25 3.45
C GLY A 87 -25.39 11.79 2.85
N LEU A 88 -24.26 12.21 3.45
CA LEU A 88 -22.94 11.82 2.99
C LEU A 88 -22.69 10.32 3.16
N VAL A 89 -23.04 9.75 4.32
CA VAL A 89 -22.92 8.30 4.55
C VAL A 89 -23.74 7.51 3.53
N GLY A 90 -24.97 7.96 3.25
CA GLY A 90 -25.81 7.39 2.20
C GLY A 90 -25.18 7.50 0.80
N ALA A 91 -24.65 8.66 0.45
CA ALA A 91 -24.00 8.88 -0.84
C ALA A 91 -22.71 8.05 -1.00
N LEU A 92 -21.87 7.97 0.02
CA LEU A 92 -20.64 7.17 0.00
C LEU A 92 -20.91 5.68 -0.08
N SER A 93 -22.05 5.18 0.43
CA SER A 93 -22.39 3.77 0.35
C SER A 93 -22.67 3.29 -1.08
N ILE A 94 -22.97 4.22 -2.01
CA ILE A 94 -23.23 3.94 -3.43
C ILE A 94 -21.91 3.95 -4.23
N VAL A 95 -20.87 4.62 -3.72
CA VAL A 95 -19.58 4.70 -4.40
C VAL A 95 -18.84 3.38 -4.30
N ARG A 96 -18.80 2.66 -5.41
CA ARG A 96 -18.12 1.37 -5.53
C ARG A 96 -16.92 1.50 -6.48
N PHE A 97 -15.74 1.22 -5.96
CA PHE A 97 -14.55 1.07 -6.81
C PHE A 97 -14.66 -0.21 -7.63
N ARG A 98 -14.57 -0.11 -8.94
CA ARG A 98 -14.61 -1.26 -9.86
C ARG A 98 -13.23 -1.75 -10.26
N THR A 99 -12.19 -0.97 -10.01
CA THR A 99 -10.81 -1.33 -10.33
C THR A 99 -10.15 -1.98 -9.12
N ALA A 100 -9.55 -3.15 -9.34
CA ALA A 100 -8.71 -3.78 -8.33
C ALA A 100 -7.49 -2.88 -8.07
N ILE A 101 -7.24 -2.58 -6.80
CA ILE A 101 -6.01 -1.91 -6.38
C ILE A 101 -4.92 -2.96 -6.50
N LYS A 102 -3.92 -2.70 -7.35
CA LYS A 102 -2.87 -3.67 -7.67
C LYS A 102 -1.98 -3.95 -6.46
N GLU A 103 -1.76 -2.95 -5.63
CA GLU A 103 -0.85 -3.04 -4.50
C GLU A 103 -1.57 -2.68 -3.18
N PRO A 104 -1.72 -3.64 -2.25
CA PRO A 104 -2.40 -3.41 -0.97
C PRO A 104 -1.67 -2.38 -0.10
N GLU A 105 -0.37 -2.20 -0.29
CA GLU A 105 0.44 -1.24 0.43
C GLU A 105 0.02 0.21 0.13
N GLU A 106 -0.25 0.54 -1.13
CA GLU A 106 -0.75 1.85 -1.54
C GLU A 106 -2.07 2.20 -0.84
N LEU A 107 -2.95 1.19 -0.68
CA LEU A 107 -4.23 1.37 -0.01
C LEU A 107 -4.07 1.81 1.45
N VAL A 108 -3.10 1.25 2.17
CA VAL A 108 -2.81 1.62 3.57
C VAL A 108 -2.41 3.10 3.66
N TYR A 109 -1.56 3.59 2.76
CA TYR A 109 -1.18 5.01 2.74
C TYR A 109 -2.36 5.92 2.40
N PHE A 110 -3.28 5.49 1.52
CA PHE A 110 -4.53 6.21 1.28
C PHE A 110 -5.38 6.31 2.54
N PHE A 111 -5.51 5.22 3.31
CA PHE A 111 -6.26 5.24 4.57
C PHE A 111 -5.62 6.17 5.60
N ILE A 112 -4.30 6.24 5.68
CA ILE A 112 -3.60 7.17 6.57
C ILE A 112 -3.88 8.62 6.13
N ALA A 113 -3.85 8.92 4.83
CA ALA A 113 -4.19 10.25 4.31
C ALA A 113 -5.65 10.64 4.64
N ILE A 114 -6.59 9.71 4.51
CA ILE A 114 -8.00 9.90 4.92
C ILE A 114 -8.08 10.16 6.42
N ALA A 115 -7.37 9.39 7.26
CA ALA A 115 -7.38 9.56 8.71
C ALA A 115 -6.82 10.93 9.14
N ILE A 116 -5.79 11.44 8.46
CA ILE A 116 -5.28 12.80 8.65
C ILE A 116 -6.38 13.82 8.36
N GLY A 117 -7.06 13.70 7.21
CA GLY A 117 -8.16 14.58 6.83
C GLY A 117 -9.32 14.56 7.81
N LEU A 118 -9.73 13.35 8.26
CA LEU A 118 -10.79 13.15 9.26
C LEU A 118 -10.46 13.84 10.59
N GLY A 119 -9.28 13.56 11.13
CA GLY A 119 -8.88 14.07 12.44
C GLY A 119 -8.73 15.60 12.46
N MET A 120 -8.16 16.18 11.39
CA MET A 120 -8.01 17.62 11.25
C MET A 120 -9.35 18.32 10.98
N GLY A 121 -10.24 17.72 10.16
CA GLY A 121 -11.58 18.19 9.92
C GLY A 121 -12.47 18.15 11.17
N ALA A 122 -12.27 17.14 12.02
CA ALA A 122 -12.93 17.03 13.32
C ALA A 122 -12.37 18.00 14.39
N ASN A 123 -11.33 18.78 14.05
CA ASN A 123 -10.59 19.68 14.97
C ASN A 123 -9.84 18.96 16.10
N GLN A 124 -9.51 17.67 15.92
CA GLN A 124 -8.76 16.86 16.88
C GLN A 124 -7.26 16.87 16.54
N ARG A 125 -6.66 18.05 16.54
CA ARG A 125 -5.26 18.29 16.10
C ARG A 125 -4.26 17.41 16.84
N LEU A 126 -4.32 17.40 18.17
CA LEU A 126 -3.35 16.70 19.02
C LEU A 126 -3.42 15.18 18.79
N LEU A 127 -4.63 14.64 18.76
CA LEU A 127 -4.84 13.20 18.53
C LEU A 127 -4.33 12.77 17.16
N THR A 128 -4.60 13.58 16.14
CA THR A 128 -4.14 13.31 14.76
C THR A 128 -2.63 13.38 14.67
N LEU A 129 -1.99 14.40 15.25
CA LEU A 129 -0.54 14.54 15.26
C LEU A 129 0.14 13.35 15.94
N VAL A 130 -0.33 12.96 17.12
CA VAL A 130 0.22 11.81 17.86
C VAL A 130 0.02 10.52 17.08
N GLY A 131 -1.19 10.28 16.54
CA GLY A 131 -1.49 9.08 15.77
C GLY A 131 -0.60 8.94 14.53
N VAL A 132 -0.46 10.03 13.76
CA VAL A 132 0.40 10.04 12.56
C VAL A 132 1.87 9.85 12.93
N ALA A 133 2.33 10.47 14.04
CA ALA A 133 3.71 10.29 14.51
C ALA A 133 4.02 8.83 14.87
N ILE A 134 3.11 8.15 15.57
CA ILE A 134 3.26 6.73 15.93
C ILE A 134 3.32 5.87 14.66
N ILE A 135 2.42 6.09 13.70
CA ILE A 135 2.41 5.35 12.43
C ILE A 135 3.70 5.59 11.64
N ALA A 136 4.16 6.85 11.56
CA ALA A 136 5.39 7.20 10.86
C ALA A 136 6.62 6.51 11.49
N ILE A 137 6.72 6.50 12.82
CA ILE A 137 7.79 5.81 13.55
C ILE A 137 7.74 4.31 13.27
N TYR A 138 6.55 3.70 13.30
CA TYR A 138 6.39 2.27 13.00
C TYR A 138 6.88 1.93 11.59
N ILE A 139 6.50 2.71 10.58
CA ILE A 139 6.92 2.50 9.18
C ILE A 139 8.45 2.60 9.06
N ILE A 140 9.06 3.59 9.71
CA ILE A 140 10.51 3.80 9.67
C ILE A 140 11.24 2.61 10.34
N ILE A 141 10.76 2.15 11.50
CA ILE A 141 11.37 1.00 12.21
C ILE A 141 11.25 -0.27 11.36
N GLN A 142 10.09 -0.52 10.78
CA GLN A 142 9.87 -1.69 9.92
C GLN A 142 10.86 -1.70 8.74
N ASN A 143 11.07 -0.55 8.12
CA ASN A 143 11.96 -0.45 6.97
C ASN A 143 13.44 -0.63 7.33
N ILE A 144 13.89 -0.12 8.47
CA ILE A 144 15.27 -0.35 8.96
C ILE A 144 15.55 -1.85 9.14
N ASN A 145 14.54 -2.61 9.57
CA ASN A 145 14.64 -4.08 9.69
C ASN A 145 14.55 -4.79 8.32
N SER A 146 13.85 -4.21 7.34
CA SER A 146 13.66 -4.78 5.99
C SER A 146 14.90 -4.58 5.10
N GLU A 147 15.68 -3.53 5.28
CA GLU A 147 16.92 -3.29 4.50
C GLU A 147 17.98 -4.38 4.68
N LYS A 148 17.86 -5.23 5.72
CA LYS A 148 18.69 -6.41 5.89
C LYS A 148 18.24 -7.65 5.12
N GLN A 149 17.05 -7.68 4.59
CA GLN A 149 16.65 -8.66 3.58
C GLN A 149 17.15 -8.13 2.23
N GLU A 150 18.31 -8.63 1.79
CA GLU A 150 18.77 -8.51 0.41
C GLU A 150 17.57 -8.77 -0.48
N VAL A 151 17.38 -7.89 -1.48
CA VAL A 151 16.28 -7.99 -2.46
C VAL A 151 16.43 -9.35 -3.14
N LEU A 152 15.78 -10.35 -2.59
CA LEU A 152 15.69 -11.67 -3.15
C LEU A 152 14.79 -11.53 -4.38
N GLN A 153 15.40 -11.51 -5.55
CA GLN A 153 14.64 -11.50 -6.81
C GLN A 153 14.02 -12.89 -6.98
N ASN A 154 12.71 -12.97 -6.72
CA ASN A 154 11.92 -14.15 -7.05
C ASN A 154 11.76 -14.21 -8.56
N LEU A 155 12.50 -15.09 -9.20
CA LEU A 155 12.45 -15.27 -10.64
C LEU A 155 11.86 -16.65 -10.97
N ILE A 156 11.01 -16.67 -11.99
CA ILE A 156 10.61 -17.92 -12.64
C ILE A 156 11.69 -18.22 -13.68
N VAL A 157 12.44 -19.27 -13.44
CA VAL A 157 13.45 -19.79 -14.36
C VAL A 157 12.83 -20.92 -15.14
N THR A 158 12.57 -20.69 -16.42
CA THR A 158 12.07 -21.73 -17.32
C THR A 158 13.22 -22.23 -18.18
N VAL A 159 13.44 -23.55 -18.14
CA VAL A 159 14.48 -24.24 -18.90
C VAL A 159 13.79 -25.20 -19.86
N SER A 160 14.01 -25.03 -21.15
CA SER A 160 13.48 -25.91 -22.18
C SER A 160 14.59 -26.47 -23.06
N ASN A 161 14.45 -27.74 -23.45
CA ASN A 161 15.37 -28.37 -24.39
C ASN A 161 14.87 -28.18 -25.84
N THR A 162 15.78 -27.74 -26.72
CA THR A 162 15.46 -27.53 -28.13
C THR A 162 15.96 -28.69 -29.02
N SER A 163 16.72 -29.61 -28.49
CA SER A 163 17.29 -30.76 -29.22
C SER A 163 17.07 -32.05 -28.47
N ASN A 164 16.94 -33.18 -29.19
CA ASN A 164 16.69 -34.56 -28.75
C ASN A 164 17.70 -35.14 -27.72
N SER A 165 18.42 -34.30 -26.97
CA SER A 165 19.31 -34.72 -25.88
C SER A 165 18.53 -34.73 -24.56
N GLU A 166 18.64 -35.80 -23.80
CA GLU A 166 18.04 -35.89 -22.45
C GLU A 166 18.54 -34.73 -21.58
N LEU A 167 17.62 -33.96 -21.02
CA LEU A 167 17.92 -32.94 -20.03
C LEU A 167 18.39 -33.62 -18.74
N ASN A 168 19.60 -33.35 -18.32
CA ASN A 168 20.06 -33.81 -17.02
C ASN A 168 19.52 -32.88 -15.91
N GLU A 169 18.29 -33.18 -15.44
CA GLU A 169 17.59 -32.40 -14.43
C GLU A 169 18.43 -32.19 -13.17
N LYS A 170 19.21 -33.24 -12.79
CA LYS A 170 20.08 -33.18 -11.58
C LYS A 170 21.18 -32.16 -11.71
N GLU A 171 21.78 -32.00 -12.89
CA GLU A 171 22.80 -30.98 -13.13
C GLU A 171 22.22 -29.57 -13.12
N ILE A 172 21.06 -29.37 -13.74
CA ILE A 172 20.38 -28.07 -13.74
C ILE A 172 20.05 -27.65 -12.30
N ILE A 173 19.44 -28.56 -11.53
CA ILE A 173 19.12 -28.31 -10.11
C ILE A 173 20.41 -28.07 -9.29
N GLY A 174 21.48 -28.78 -9.59
CA GLY A 174 22.79 -28.62 -8.95
C GLY A 174 23.37 -27.23 -9.19
N VAL A 175 23.34 -26.74 -10.42
CA VAL A 175 23.78 -25.38 -10.77
C VAL A 175 22.92 -24.33 -10.08
N LEU A 176 21.60 -24.44 -10.17
CA LEU A 176 20.71 -23.48 -9.55
C LEU A 176 20.88 -23.44 -8.02
N LYS A 177 21.03 -24.59 -7.34
CA LYS A 177 21.27 -24.66 -5.90
C LYS A 177 22.53 -23.93 -5.43
N LYS A 178 23.53 -23.80 -6.29
CA LYS A 178 24.77 -23.10 -5.95
C LYS A 178 24.60 -21.59 -5.89
N TYR A 179 23.71 -21.03 -6.71
CA TYR A 179 23.54 -19.58 -6.88
C TYR A 179 22.25 -19.04 -6.27
N CYS A 180 21.27 -19.92 -5.96
CA CYS A 180 19.98 -19.54 -5.38
C CYS A 180 19.92 -19.86 -3.89
N SER A 181 19.22 -19.01 -3.14
CA SER A 181 18.91 -19.25 -1.72
C SER A 181 17.79 -20.27 -1.56
N ARG A 182 16.84 -20.28 -2.48
CA ARG A 182 15.69 -21.17 -2.48
C ARG A 182 15.30 -21.53 -3.91
N ILE A 183 14.91 -22.80 -4.12
CA ILE A 183 14.44 -23.30 -5.42
C ILE A 183 13.24 -24.19 -5.16
N ASP A 184 12.12 -23.85 -5.82
CA ASP A 184 10.91 -24.63 -5.80
C ASP A 184 10.53 -24.99 -7.26
N LEU A 185 10.37 -26.29 -7.57
CA LEU A 185 9.87 -26.73 -8.87
C LEU A 185 8.38 -26.40 -8.97
N ARG A 186 7.99 -25.60 -9.97
CA ARG A 186 6.60 -25.18 -10.20
C ARG A 186 5.91 -25.99 -11.28
N ARG A 187 6.65 -26.36 -12.32
CA ARG A 187 6.07 -27.06 -13.48
C ARG A 187 7.12 -27.95 -14.11
N LEU A 188 6.71 -29.13 -14.53
CA LEU A 188 7.47 -30.08 -15.33
C LEU A 188 6.54 -30.58 -16.41
N ASP A 189 6.82 -30.23 -17.65
CA ASP A 189 6.13 -30.71 -18.82
C ASP A 189 7.07 -31.55 -19.66
N ASP A 190 6.66 -32.77 -19.96
CA ASP A 190 7.37 -33.68 -20.85
C ASP A 190 6.42 -34.05 -21.99
N ALA A 191 6.60 -33.43 -23.15
CA ALA A 191 5.74 -33.64 -24.30
C ALA A 191 6.56 -33.79 -25.58
N ASN A 192 6.43 -34.95 -26.25
CA ASN A 192 6.86 -35.21 -27.65
C ASN A 192 8.25 -34.63 -28.02
N SER A 193 9.29 -34.96 -27.28
CA SER A 193 10.69 -34.54 -27.50
C SER A 193 11.09 -33.18 -26.95
N THR A 194 10.23 -32.50 -26.22
CA THR A 194 10.57 -31.26 -25.51
C THR A 194 10.24 -31.40 -24.03
N THR A 195 11.27 -31.30 -23.19
CA THR A 195 11.08 -31.23 -21.72
C THR A 195 11.21 -29.78 -21.29
N GLU A 196 10.22 -29.27 -20.58
CA GLU A 196 10.19 -27.92 -20.04
C GLU A 196 10.10 -27.98 -18.52
N LEU A 197 11.06 -27.33 -17.86
CA LEU A 197 11.16 -27.22 -16.40
C LEU A 197 10.99 -25.76 -15.98
N SER A 198 10.05 -25.47 -15.12
CA SER A 198 9.91 -24.12 -14.53
C SER A 198 10.13 -24.16 -13.02
N PHE A 199 11.11 -23.39 -12.57
CA PHE A 199 11.50 -23.25 -11.20
C PHE A 199 11.18 -21.83 -10.69
N SER A 200 10.68 -21.71 -9.47
CA SER A 200 10.71 -20.46 -8.73
C SER A 200 12.03 -20.41 -7.97
N ALA A 201 12.90 -19.46 -8.30
CA ALA A 201 14.24 -19.37 -7.75
C ALA A 201 14.49 -17.98 -7.14
N GLU A 202 15.02 -17.95 -5.92
CA GLU A 202 15.36 -16.73 -5.21
C GLU A 202 16.88 -16.49 -5.33
N PHE A 203 17.27 -15.43 -6.04
CA PHE A 203 18.66 -15.03 -6.22
C PHE A 203 19.01 -13.86 -5.29
N LYS A 204 20.19 -13.92 -4.68
CA LYS A 204 20.67 -12.86 -3.77
C LYS A 204 21.12 -11.60 -4.48
N SER A 205 21.64 -11.72 -5.71
CA SER A 205 22.15 -10.60 -6.49
C SER A 205 22.02 -10.85 -7.99
N LEU A 206 22.07 -9.76 -8.77
CA LEU A 206 22.10 -9.83 -10.23
C LEU A 206 23.33 -10.59 -10.75
N GLU A 207 24.45 -10.50 -10.05
CA GLU A 207 25.70 -11.22 -10.40
C GLU A 207 25.47 -12.73 -10.34
N ASN A 208 24.80 -13.24 -9.30
CA ASN A 208 24.48 -14.66 -9.18
C ASN A 208 23.59 -15.15 -10.31
N ILE A 209 22.68 -14.31 -10.84
CA ILE A 209 21.85 -14.64 -12.01
C ILE A 209 22.73 -14.79 -13.26
N LEU A 210 23.67 -13.87 -13.47
CA LEU A 210 24.58 -13.90 -14.61
C LEU A 210 25.54 -15.08 -14.57
N GLU A 211 26.02 -15.44 -13.39
CA GLU A 211 26.88 -16.61 -13.18
C GLU A 211 26.09 -17.91 -13.38
N ALA A 212 24.90 -18.04 -12.80
CA ALA A 212 24.00 -19.17 -13.03
C ALA A 212 23.68 -19.34 -14.51
N LYS A 213 23.40 -18.22 -15.23
CA LYS A 213 23.20 -18.21 -16.68
C LYS A 213 24.41 -18.78 -17.42
N THR A 214 25.61 -18.41 -17.01
CA THR A 214 26.85 -18.81 -17.69
C THR A 214 27.15 -20.29 -17.47
N GLU A 215 26.85 -20.82 -16.29
CA GLU A 215 27.01 -22.24 -15.99
C GLU A 215 25.92 -23.09 -16.63
N LEU A 216 24.68 -22.64 -16.63
CA LEU A 216 23.59 -23.35 -17.33
C LEU A 216 23.84 -23.49 -18.83
N LYS A 217 24.48 -22.51 -19.47
CA LYS A 217 24.90 -22.62 -20.88
C LYS A 217 25.91 -23.72 -21.17
N LYS A 218 26.65 -24.16 -20.15
CA LYS A 218 27.65 -25.24 -20.32
C LYS A 218 27.01 -26.63 -20.23
N VAL A 219 25.82 -26.74 -19.65
CA VAL A 219 25.11 -28.02 -19.43
C VAL A 219 24.47 -28.56 -20.72
N GLY A 220 24.28 -27.71 -21.75
CA GLY A 220 23.74 -28.13 -23.05
C GLY A 220 23.08 -27.04 -23.85
N SER A 221 22.50 -27.38 -25.02
CA SER A 221 21.71 -26.45 -25.85
C SER A 221 20.34 -26.19 -25.21
N ILE A 222 20.34 -25.41 -24.14
CA ILE A 222 19.18 -25.13 -23.33
C ILE A 222 18.71 -23.70 -23.60
N GLN A 223 17.42 -23.50 -23.89
CA GLN A 223 16.79 -22.18 -23.82
C GLN A 223 16.32 -21.94 -22.40
N PHE A 224 16.64 -20.78 -21.86
CA PHE A 224 16.15 -20.37 -20.55
C PHE A 224 15.65 -18.95 -20.56
N SER A 225 14.59 -18.72 -19.84
CA SER A 225 14.03 -17.40 -19.58
C SER A 225 13.98 -17.14 -18.09
N PHE A 226 14.29 -15.90 -17.70
CA PHE A 226 14.13 -15.41 -16.34
C PHE A 226 13.00 -14.38 -16.38
N ILE A 227 11.91 -14.66 -15.66
CA ILE A 227 10.74 -13.80 -15.59
C ILE A 227 10.48 -13.50 -14.12
N GLU A 228 10.27 -12.24 -13.79
CA GLU A 228 9.93 -11.82 -12.43
C GLU A 228 8.59 -12.45 -12.00
N ALA A 229 8.58 -13.13 -10.86
CA ALA A 229 7.37 -13.70 -10.29
C ALA A 229 6.60 -12.59 -9.54
N TYR A 230 5.40 -12.26 -10.02
CA TYR A 230 4.49 -11.34 -9.35
C TYR A 230 3.77 -12.01 -8.20
#